data_a7fb58fd2939e19b8f242ca8e8134fa9
#
_entry.id   a7fb58fd2939e19b8f242ca8e8134fa9
#
_cell.length_a   1.000
_cell.length_b   1.000
_cell.length_c   1.000
_cell.angle_alpha   90.00
_cell.angle_beta   90.00
_cell.angle_gamma   90.00
#
_symmetry.space_group_name_H-M   'P 1'
#
loop_
_entity.id
_entity.type
_entity.pdbx_description
1 polymer ?
#
loop_
_entity_poly.entity_id
_entity_poly.type
_entity_poly.pdbx_seq_one_letter_code
_entity_poly.pdbx_strand_id
1 'polypeptide(L)'
;LSYETFLNSIYSLCEGLAFLVKEIYPEANLSPHFNKQKKAFLSLKKSVDPAYADILSSLDWYDEVNAIRGEATHFLSGFITISKNGEPGYFNQPKGGRKGTPPEISKDSIEKHMREVYYNLDNFLLRFGDHFIKKIDPDRRVPKICLLDGKGYVGARERSLNDIMNHKPGICHLPLYQCPIRLFCEAFKNTPQNKEID
;
A
#
# COMPACT_ATOMS: atom_id res chain seq x y z
N LEU A 1 0.75 -14.44 14.65
CA LEU A 1 1.40 -13.84 13.47
C LEU A 1 2.89 -14.12 13.56
N SER A 2 3.51 -14.77 12.55
CA SER A 2 4.96 -14.97 12.56
C SER A 2 5.68 -13.65 12.30
N TYR A 3 6.91 -13.52 12.76
CA TYR A 3 7.73 -12.33 12.53
C TYR A 3 7.90 -12.03 11.02
N GLU A 4 8.19 -13.05 10.22
CA GLU A 4 8.32 -12.89 8.77
C GLU A 4 7.00 -12.47 8.09
N THR A 5 5.87 -13.01 8.54
CA THR A 5 4.55 -12.59 8.05
C THR A 5 4.28 -11.12 8.37
N PHE A 6 4.66 -10.66 9.57
CA PHE A 6 4.57 -9.26 9.94
C PHE A 6 5.38 -8.37 8.99
N LEU A 7 6.66 -8.69 8.77
CA LEU A 7 7.53 -7.91 7.87
C LEU A 7 7.03 -7.92 6.42
N ASN A 8 6.52 -9.06 5.94
CA ASN A 8 5.91 -9.15 4.61
C ASN A 8 4.66 -8.27 4.48
N SER A 9 3.83 -8.18 5.53
CA SER A 9 2.65 -7.31 5.54
C SER A 9 3.03 -5.84 5.45
N ILE A 10 4.04 -5.40 6.20
CA ILE A 10 4.59 -4.04 6.14
C ILE A 10 5.11 -3.72 4.72
N TYR A 11 5.91 -4.63 4.17
CA TYR A 11 6.42 -4.48 2.81
C TYR A 11 5.29 -4.32 1.79
N SER A 12 4.29 -5.20 1.83
CA SER A 12 3.15 -5.18 0.90
C SER A 12 2.34 -3.90 1.01
N LEU A 13 2.15 -3.37 2.22
CA LEU A 13 1.51 -2.08 2.44
C LEU A 13 2.30 -0.95 1.77
N CYS A 14 3.61 -0.89 1.98
CA CYS A 14 4.47 0.12 1.35
C CYS A 14 4.44 0.03 -0.19
N GLU A 15 4.43 -1.18 -0.77
CA GLU A 15 4.28 -1.37 -2.23
C GLU A 15 2.92 -0.82 -2.72
N GLY A 16 1.84 -1.04 -1.96
CA GLY A 16 0.52 -0.47 -2.26
C GLY A 16 0.53 1.06 -2.25
N LEU A 17 1.21 1.68 -1.28
CA LEU A 17 1.38 3.13 -1.21
C LEU A 17 2.21 3.67 -2.38
N ALA A 18 3.26 2.96 -2.81
CA ALA A 18 4.04 3.34 -3.99
C ALA A 18 3.19 3.32 -5.26
N PHE A 19 2.32 2.34 -5.40
CA PHE A 19 1.37 2.31 -6.51
C PHE A 19 0.45 3.54 -6.49
N LEU A 20 -0.11 3.89 -5.33
CA LEU A 20 -0.95 5.08 -5.16
C LEU A 20 -0.19 6.36 -5.56
N VAL A 21 1.05 6.53 -5.08
CA VAL A 21 1.88 7.71 -5.42
C VAL A 21 2.15 7.81 -6.91
N LYS A 22 2.38 6.68 -7.58
CA LYS A 22 2.54 6.65 -9.04
C LYS A 22 1.30 7.18 -9.77
N GLU A 23 0.10 6.83 -9.29
CA GLU A 23 -1.17 7.32 -9.87
C GLU A 23 -1.40 8.82 -9.58
N ILE A 24 -0.90 9.33 -8.46
CA ILE A 24 -0.97 10.77 -8.14
C ILE A 24 -0.02 11.61 -9.03
N TYR A 25 1.12 11.05 -9.44
CA TYR A 25 2.12 11.72 -10.28
C TYR A 25 2.37 10.97 -11.60
N PRO A 26 1.38 10.86 -12.49
CA PRO A 26 1.51 10.07 -13.71
C PRO A 26 2.65 10.54 -14.62
N GLU A 27 2.88 11.86 -14.68
CA GLU A 27 3.93 12.47 -15.52
C GLU A 27 5.36 12.25 -14.96
N ALA A 28 5.48 11.85 -13.70
CA ALA A 28 6.78 11.65 -13.08
C ALA A 28 7.45 10.33 -13.46
N ASN A 29 6.76 9.45 -14.18
CA ASN A 29 7.23 8.12 -14.58
C ASN A 29 7.85 7.33 -13.42
N LEU A 30 7.08 7.19 -12.34
CA LEU A 30 7.53 6.54 -11.12
C LEU A 30 7.46 5.02 -11.22
N SER A 31 8.41 4.34 -10.57
CA SER A 31 8.34 2.89 -10.37
C SER A 31 7.14 2.53 -9.48
N PRO A 32 6.43 1.41 -9.72
CA PRO A 32 5.42 0.90 -8.78
C PRO A 32 6.03 0.31 -7.49
N HIS A 33 7.37 0.21 -7.39
CA HIS A 33 8.07 -0.38 -6.26
C HIS A 33 8.53 0.68 -5.27
N PHE A 34 8.17 0.53 -4.01
CA PHE A 34 8.43 1.52 -2.95
C PHE A 34 9.92 1.87 -2.80
N ASN A 35 10.79 0.87 -2.72
CA ASN A 35 12.22 1.11 -2.59
C ASN A 35 12.82 1.89 -3.78
N LYS A 36 12.34 1.63 -5.00
CA LYS A 36 12.78 2.37 -6.19
C LYS A 36 12.24 3.81 -6.17
N GLN A 37 10.99 4.00 -5.74
CA GLN A 37 10.42 5.35 -5.56
C GLN A 37 11.16 6.12 -4.48
N LYS A 38 11.40 5.52 -3.29
CA LYS A 38 12.17 6.14 -2.21
C LYS A 38 13.50 6.67 -2.74
N LYS A 39 14.28 5.82 -3.43
CA LYS A 39 15.56 6.23 -4.03
C LYS A 39 15.42 7.34 -5.07
N ALA A 40 14.39 7.26 -5.91
CA ALA A 40 14.14 8.28 -6.93
C ALA A 40 13.79 9.64 -6.32
N PHE A 41 12.93 9.68 -5.32
CA PHE A 41 12.56 10.93 -4.63
C PHE A 41 13.72 11.52 -3.82
N LEU A 42 14.54 10.68 -3.21
CA LEU A 42 15.71 11.16 -2.45
C LEU A 42 16.83 11.71 -3.37
N SER A 43 16.77 11.45 -4.66
CA SER A 43 17.79 11.87 -5.63
C SER A 43 17.21 12.66 -6.81
N LEU A 44 16.77 11.96 -7.84
CA LEU A 44 16.40 12.54 -9.14
C LEU A 44 15.03 13.24 -9.16
N LYS A 45 14.11 12.84 -8.30
CA LYS A 45 12.71 13.31 -8.26
C LYS A 45 12.38 14.18 -7.05
N LYS A 46 13.37 14.61 -6.29
CA LYS A 46 13.15 15.46 -5.10
C LYS A 46 12.37 16.73 -5.44
N SER A 47 12.60 17.31 -6.61
CA SER A 47 11.91 18.52 -7.08
C SER A 47 10.43 18.30 -7.45
N VAL A 48 10.01 17.05 -7.72
CA VAL A 48 8.60 16.73 -8.03
C VAL A 48 7.73 16.96 -6.80
N ASP A 49 8.21 16.48 -5.64
CA ASP A 49 7.55 16.67 -4.36
C ASP A 49 8.59 16.66 -3.24
N PRO A 50 9.14 17.84 -2.89
CA PRO A 50 10.14 17.95 -1.83
C PRO A 50 9.63 17.49 -0.45
N ALA A 51 8.34 17.78 -0.14
CA ALA A 51 7.76 17.42 1.14
C ALA A 51 7.58 15.89 1.26
N TYR A 52 7.21 15.22 0.18
CA TYR A 52 7.18 13.76 0.16
C TYR A 52 8.59 13.16 0.25
N ALA A 53 9.57 13.77 -0.42
CA ALA A 53 10.97 13.35 -0.28
C ALA A 53 11.46 13.45 1.18
N ASP A 54 11.06 14.50 1.92
CA ASP A 54 11.38 14.64 3.35
C ASP A 54 10.71 13.56 4.20
N ILE A 55 9.46 13.18 3.90
CA ILE A 55 8.80 12.04 4.55
C ILE A 55 9.61 10.76 4.32
N LEU A 56 10.01 10.50 3.08
CA LEU A 56 10.78 9.31 2.71
C LEU A 56 12.19 9.28 3.31
N SER A 57 12.79 10.44 3.58
CA SER A 57 14.14 10.52 4.18
C SER A 57 14.22 9.97 5.60
N SER A 58 13.10 9.90 6.30
CA SER A 58 13.01 9.38 7.67
C SER A 58 12.72 7.87 7.76
N LEU A 59 12.80 7.13 6.65
CA LEU A 59 12.40 5.72 6.58
C LEU A 59 13.59 4.73 6.60
N ASP A 60 14.59 4.95 7.47
CA ASP A 60 15.70 4.00 7.63
C ASP A 60 15.22 2.65 8.15
N TRP A 61 14.20 2.65 9.01
CA TRP A 61 13.54 1.44 9.50
C TRP A 61 12.98 0.55 8.38
N TYR A 62 12.47 1.16 7.29
CA TYR A 62 11.97 0.41 6.15
C TYR A 62 13.10 -0.30 5.39
N ASP A 63 14.28 0.32 5.28
CA ASP A 63 15.43 -0.32 4.64
C ASP A 63 15.82 -1.59 5.39
N GLU A 64 15.76 -1.57 6.72
CA GLU A 64 15.98 -2.74 7.56
C GLU A 64 14.91 -3.82 7.36
N VAL A 65 13.62 -3.44 7.40
CA VAL A 65 12.50 -4.36 7.11
C VAL A 65 12.67 -5.02 5.75
N ASN A 66 12.99 -4.23 4.72
CA ASN A 66 13.18 -4.72 3.36
C ASN A 66 14.41 -5.64 3.25
N ALA A 67 15.47 -5.38 4.00
CA ALA A 67 16.66 -6.26 4.04
C ALA A 67 16.33 -7.60 4.68
N ILE A 68 15.73 -7.62 5.87
CA ILE A 68 15.37 -8.86 6.57
C ILE A 68 14.39 -9.70 5.73
N ARG A 69 13.33 -9.05 5.22
CA ARG A 69 12.33 -9.70 4.36
C ARG A 69 12.96 -10.23 3.07
N GLY A 70 13.84 -9.48 2.46
CA GLY A 70 14.54 -9.88 1.24
C GLY A 70 15.35 -11.16 1.43
N GLU A 71 16.06 -11.28 2.53
CA GLU A 71 16.81 -12.48 2.86
C GLU A 71 15.89 -13.66 3.15
N ALA A 72 14.85 -13.47 3.99
CA ALA A 72 13.91 -14.53 4.34
C ALA A 72 13.15 -15.08 3.11
N THR A 73 12.84 -14.22 2.13
CA THR A 73 12.05 -14.61 0.95
C THR A 73 12.89 -15.24 -0.16
N HIS A 74 14.14 -14.78 -0.36
CA HIS A 74 14.91 -15.15 -1.55
C HIS A 74 16.08 -16.09 -1.25
N PHE A 75 16.49 -16.24 0.00
CA PHE A 75 17.67 -17.02 0.36
C PHE A 75 17.41 -18.01 1.48
N LEU A 76 17.45 -17.56 2.73
CA LEU A 76 17.26 -18.41 3.89
C LEU A 76 16.44 -17.66 4.94
N SER A 77 15.41 -18.29 5.44
CA SER A 77 14.72 -17.86 6.65
C SER A 77 15.73 -17.81 7.80
N GLY A 78 15.62 -16.78 8.62
CA GLY A 78 16.45 -16.68 9.81
C GLY A 78 16.05 -17.70 10.87
N PHE A 79 16.83 -17.75 11.91
CA PHE A 79 16.60 -18.60 13.07
C PHE A 79 15.99 -17.79 14.21
N ILE A 80 15.08 -18.41 14.93
CA ILE A 80 14.63 -17.88 16.22
C ILE A 80 15.69 -18.26 17.25
N THR A 81 16.18 -17.26 17.96
CA THR A 81 17.13 -17.41 19.08
C THR A 81 16.40 -17.14 20.39
N ILE A 82 16.90 -17.67 21.47
CA ILE A 82 16.40 -17.34 22.80
C ILE A 82 17.52 -16.55 23.51
N SER A 83 17.20 -15.34 23.91
CA SER A 83 18.12 -14.50 24.67
C SER A 83 18.39 -15.05 26.06
N LYS A 84 19.40 -14.53 26.76
CA LYS A 84 19.69 -14.92 28.15
C LYS A 84 18.52 -14.66 29.11
N ASN A 85 17.63 -13.74 28.74
CA ASN A 85 16.44 -13.39 29.52
C ASN A 85 15.20 -14.21 29.12
N GLY A 86 15.34 -15.21 28.23
CA GLY A 86 14.26 -16.03 27.74
C GLY A 86 13.41 -15.38 26.63
N GLU A 87 13.79 -14.21 26.13
CA GLU A 87 13.05 -13.54 25.06
C GLU A 87 13.41 -14.12 23.69
N PRO A 88 12.41 -14.27 22.79
CA PRO A 88 12.66 -14.68 21.42
C PRO A 88 13.34 -13.57 20.62
N GLY A 89 14.51 -13.87 20.11
CA GLY A 89 15.28 -13.07 19.17
C GLY A 89 15.21 -13.61 17.75
N TYR A 90 15.80 -12.89 16.82
CA TYR A 90 15.94 -13.29 15.42
C TYR A 90 17.39 -13.15 14.99
N PHE A 91 17.90 -14.16 14.31
CA PHE A 91 19.23 -14.16 13.73
C PHE A 91 19.21 -14.67 12.30
N ASN A 92 19.85 -13.95 11.40
CA ASN A 92 20.11 -14.39 10.05
C ASN A 92 21.52 -13.99 9.61
N GLN A 93 22.19 -14.88 8.90
CA GLN A 93 23.48 -14.61 8.29
C GLN A 93 23.31 -14.66 6.76
N PRO A 94 23.11 -13.50 6.11
CA PRO A 94 22.92 -13.43 4.68
C PRO A 94 24.11 -14.03 3.91
N LYS A 95 23.85 -15.04 3.09
CA LYS A 95 24.90 -15.69 2.28
C LYS A 95 25.09 -15.04 0.90
N GLY A 96 24.39 -14.01 0.59
CA GLY A 96 24.30 -13.53 -0.79
C GLY A 96 25.08 -12.30 -1.15
N GLY A 97 25.67 -11.61 -0.21
CA GLY A 97 26.52 -10.44 -0.49
C GLY A 97 25.82 -9.37 -1.32
N ARG A 98 24.48 -9.24 -1.24
CA ARG A 98 23.77 -8.15 -1.91
C ARG A 98 24.35 -6.82 -1.45
N LYS A 99 24.68 -5.96 -2.38
CA LYS A 99 25.15 -4.62 -2.08
C LYS A 99 24.14 -3.91 -1.17
N GLY A 100 24.54 -3.62 0.06
CA GLY A 100 23.71 -2.96 1.07
C GLY A 100 22.99 -3.88 2.06
N THR A 101 23.12 -5.21 1.94
CA THR A 101 22.67 -6.13 2.99
C THR A 101 23.76 -6.24 4.05
N PRO A 102 23.44 -6.06 5.33
CA PRO A 102 24.43 -6.27 6.39
C PRO A 102 24.90 -7.74 6.42
N PRO A 103 26.14 -8.02 6.80
CA PRO A 103 26.68 -9.38 6.86
C PRO A 103 25.96 -10.24 7.91
N GLU A 104 25.32 -9.63 8.84
CA GLU A 104 24.57 -10.25 9.93
C GLU A 104 23.35 -9.41 10.27
N ILE A 105 22.21 -10.06 10.46
CA ILE A 105 20.98 -9.46 10.95
C ILE A 105 20.66 -10.12 12.28
N SER A 106 20.75 -9.36 13.36
CA SER A 106 20.44 -9.85 14.71
C SER A 106 19.45 -8.94 15.39
N LYS A 107 18.43 -9.53 16.02
CA LYS A 107 17.45 -8.85 16.87
C LYS A 107 17.32 -9.62 18.18
N ASP A 108 17.72 -8.98 19.28
CA ASP A 108 17.68 -9.59 20.61
C ASP A 108 16.25 -9.84 21.10
N SER A 109 15.30 -9.02 20.65
CA SER A 109 13.88 -9.17 20.94
C SER A 109 13.05 -8.89 19.69
N ILE A 110 12.35 -9.92 19.21
CA ILE A 110 11.40 -9.82 18.09
C ILE A 110 10.25 -8.87 18.47
N GLU A 111 9.73 -9.00 19.68
CA GLU A 111 8.61 -8.17 20.13
C GLU A 111 8.98 -6.69 20.12
N LYS A 112 10.13 -6.34 20.69
CA LYS A 112 10.60 -4.95 20.70
C LYS A 112 10.76 -4.41 19.28
N HIS A 113 11.39 -5.16 18.40
CA HIS A 113 11.57 -4.76 17.00
C HIS A 113 10.21 -4.58 16.26
N MET A 114 9.27 -5.51 16.45
CA MET A 114 7.93 -5.38 15.86
C MET A 114 7.21 -4.13 16.35
N ARG A 115 7.30 -3.81 17.65
CA ARG A 115 6.73 -2.56 18.22
C ARG A 115 7.37 -1.31 17.62
N GLU A 116 8.68 -1.28 17.48
CA GLU A 116 9.42 -0.17 16.88
C GLU A 116 9.02 0.03 15.42
N VAL A 117 8.97 -1.05 14.63
CA VAL A 117 8.54 -1.00 13.22
C VAL A 117 7.08 -0.54 13.11
N TYR A 118 6.19 -1.05 13.97
CA TYR A 118 4.79 -0.64 13.98
C TYR A 118 4.62 0.85 14.29
N TYR A 119 5.30 1.34 15.32
CA TYR A 119 5.29 2.75 15.68
C TYR A 119 5.80 3.65 14.55
N ASN A 120 6.91 3.26 13.93
CA ASN A 120 7.48 4.00 12.81
C ASN A 120 6.57 3.98 11.58
N LEU A 121 5.91 2.84 11.31
CA LEU A 121 4.91 2.71 10.26
C LEU A 121 3.72 3.63 10.51
N ASP A 122 3.18 3.65 11.73
CA ASP A 122 2.05 4.49 12.11
C ASP A 122 2.37 5.97 11.88
N ASN A 123 3.52 6.44 12.36
CA ASN A 123 4.00 7.80 12.10
C ASN A 123 4.18 8.10 10.61
N PHE A 124 4.68 7.15 9.84
CA PHE A 124 4.80 7.30 8.41
C PHE A 124 3.42 7.43 7.74
N LEU A 125 2.48 6.57 8.10
CA LEU A 125 1.12 6.58 7.52
C LEU A 125 0.38 7.88 7.84
N LEU A 126 0.52 8.42 9.04
CA LEU A 126 -0.05 9.71 9.42
C LEU A 126 0.52 10.83 8.56
N ARG A 127 1.84 10.95 8.46
CA ARG A 127 2.51 11.97 7.62
C ARG A 127 2.17 11.82 6.14
N PHE A 128 2.12 10.58 5.65
CA PHE A 128 1.73 10.24 4.29
C PHE A 128 0.28 10.65 4.02
N GLY A 129 -0.65 10.29 4.91
CA GLY A 129 -2.06 10.64 4.82
C GLY A 129 -2.26 12.16 4.81
N ASP A 130 -1.69 12.87 5.77
CA ASP A 130 -1.78 14.33 5.88
C ASP A 130 -1.23 15.06 4.64
N HIS A 131 -0.18 14.49 4.02
CA HIS A 131 0.41 15.06 2.83
C HIS A 131 -0.45 14.83 1.59
N PHE A 132 -0.90 13.60 1.37
CA PHE A 132 -1.60 13.23 0.15
C PHE A 132 -3.10 13.53 0.17
N ILE A 133 -3.77 13.54 1.33
CA ILE A 133 -5.20 13.87 1.40
C ILE A 133 -5.49 15.26 0.81
N LYS A 134 -4.55 16.19 0.96
CA LYS A 134 -4.65 17.56 0.42
C LYS A 134 -4.49 17.64 -1.10
N LYS A 135 -3.97 16.57 -1.72
CA LYS A 135 -3.74 16.47 -3.18
C LYS A 135 -4.86 15.70 -3.88
N ILE A 136 -5.73 15.06 -3.13
CA ILE A 136 -6.84 14.30 -3.67
C ILE A 136 -8.05 15.23 -3.80
N ASP A 137 -8.53 15.39 -5.01
CA ASP A 137 -9.82 16.02 -5.24
C ASP A 137 -10.93 15.06 -4.73
N PRO A 138 -11.65 15.42 -3.64
CA PRO A 138 -12.62 14.54 -3.02
C PRO A 138 -13.85 14.30 -3.92
N ASP A 139 -14.08 15.16 -4.90
CA ASP A 139 -15.20 15.07 -5.84
C ASP A 139 -14.81 14.39 -7.16
N ARG A 140 -13.51 14.19 -7.40
CA ARG A 140 -13.05 13.47 -8.60
C ARG A 140 -13.62 12.06 -8.62
N ARG A 141 -14.36 11.75 -9.65
CA ARG A 141 -14.93 10.41 -9.86
C ARG A 141 -13.93 9.50 -10.52
N VAL A 142 -13.79 8.30 -9.98
CA VAL A 142 -12.92 7.25 -10.52
C VAL A 142 -13.77 6.05 -10.89
N PRO A 143 -13.57 5.47 -12.08
CA PRO A 143 -14.25 4.25 -12.47
C PRO A 143 -13.79 3.09 -11.58
N LYS A 144 -14.74 2.34 -11.05
CA LYS A 144 -14.49 1.12 -10.29
C LYS A 144 -15.18 -0.05 -10.96
N ILE A 145 -14.43 -1.10 -11.21
CA ILE A 145 -14.99 -2.34 -11.74
C ILE A 145 -15.88 -2.97 -10.68
N CYS A 146 -17.14 -3.25 -11.05
CA CYS A 146 -18.06 -4.08 -10.29
C CYS A 146 -17.92 -5.51 -10.83
N LEU A 147 -17.33 -6.41 -10.05
CA LEU A 147 -17.37 -7.84 -10.35
C LEU A 147 -18.72 -8.37 -9.87
N LEU A 148 -19.53 -8.81 -10.82
CA LEU A 148 -20.78 -9.50 -10.54
C LEU A 148 -20.52 -10.96 -10.82
N ASP A 149 -20.46 -11.70 -9.75
CA ASP A 149 -20.35 -13.15 -9.58
C ASP A 149 -19.50 -13.91 -10.62
N GLY A 150 -19.17 -15.20 -10.36
CA GLY A 150 -18.25 -16.04 -11.15
C GLY A 150 -18.64 -16.31 -12.62
N LYS A 151 -19.52 -15.50 -13.22
CA LYS A 151 -19.94 -15.59 -14.63
C LYS A 151 -19.33 -14.51 -15.54
N GLY A 152 -18.40 -13.72 -15.03
CA GLY A 152 -17.60 -12.82 -15.86
C GLY A 152 -18.28 -11.51 -16.28
N TYR A 153 -19.36 -11.08 -15.62
CA TYR A 153 -19.93 -9.76 -15.86
C TYR A 153 -19.06 -8.69 -15.22
N VAL A 154 -18.50 -7.81 -16.05
CA VAL A 154 -17.73 -6.66 -15.61
C VAL A 154 -18.59 -5.41 -15.78
N GLY A 155 -19.06 -4.85 -14.67
CA GLY A 155 -19.71 -3.55 -14.64
C GLY A 155 -18.70 -2.48 -14.23
N ALA A 156 -18.93 -1.24 -14.65
CA ALA A 156 -18.20 -0.08 -14.17
C ALA A 156 -19.15 0.88 -13.46
N ARG A 157 -18.76 1.33 -12.27
CA ARG A 157 -19.39 2.44 -11.56
C ARG A 157 -18.36 3.50 -11.23
N GLU A 158 -18.76 4.75 -11.26
CA GLU A 158 -17.90 5.83 -10.78
C GLU A 158 -18.29 6.24 -9.36
N ARG A 159 -17.29 6.41 -8.53
CA ARG A 159 -17.42 6.94 -7.17
C ARG A 159 -16.34 7.97 -6.93
N SER A 160 -16.70 9.05 -6.25
CA SER A 160 -15.76 9.98 -5.66
C SER A 160 -15.35 9.54 -4.26
N LEU A 161 -14.32 10.16 -3.70
CA LEU A 161 -13.98 9.95 -2.29
C LEU A 161 -15.14 10.37 -1.37
N ASN A 162 -15.81 11.47 -1.69
CA ASN A 162 -17.01 11.93 -0.98
C ASN A 162 -18.16 10.91 -1.05
N ASP A 163 -18.37 10.24 -2.19
CA ASP A 163 -19.34 9.18 -2.27
C ASP A 163 -19.00 8.00 -1.35
N ILE A 164 -17.71 7.65 -1.28
CA ILE A 164 -17.23 6.56 -0.41
C ILE A 164 -17.42 6.91 1.07
N MET A 165 -16.97 8.08 1.48
CA MET A 165 -17.05 8.54 2.89
C MET A 165 -18.49 8.70 3.38
N ASN A 166 -19.41 9.07 2.49
CA ASN A 166 -20.84 9.23 2.80
C ASN A 166 -21.66 7.99 2.45
N HIS A 167 -21.04 6.85 2.21
CA HIS A 167 -21.70 5.58 1.84
C HIS A 167 -22.64 5.67 0.63
N LYS A 168 -22.42 6.63 -0.27
CA LYS A 168 -23.20 6.77 -1.49
C LYS A 168 -22.83 5.71 -2.52
N PRO A 169 -23.79 5.18 -3.27
CA PRO A 169 -23.57 4.05 -4.18
C PRO A 169 -22.76 4.40 -5.44
N GLY A 170 -22.63 5.67 -5.79
CA GLY A 170 -22.00 6.13 -7.03
C GLY A 170 -22.93 6.12 -8.24
N ILE A 171 -22.37 6.27 -9.44
CA ILE A 171 -23.08 6.29 -10.72
C ILE A 171 -22.71 5.05 -11.55
N CYS A 172 -23.71 4.38 -12.10
CA CYS A 172 -23.51 3.21 -12.97
C CYS A 172 -23.43 3.66 -14.43
N HIS A 173 -22.44 3.16 -15.17
CA HIS A 173 -22.25 3.45 -16.60
C HIS A 173 -22.63 2.29 -17.53
N LEU A 174 -23.22 1.22 -16.98
CA LEU A 174 -23.67 0.11 -17.82
C LEU A 174 -24.99 0.43 -18.53
N PRO A 175 -25.11 0.05 -19.80
CA PRO A 175 -26.39 0.09 -20.48
C PRO A 175 -27.46 -0.72 -19.74
N LEU A 176 -28.68 -0.19 -19.72
CA LEU A 176 -29.86 -0.70 -18.99
C LEU A 176 -30.09 -2.21 -19.06
N TYR A 177 -29.78 -2.83 -20.19
CA TYR A 177 -30.07 -4.23 -20.47
C TYR A 177 -28.94 -5.20 -20.15
N GLN A 178 -27.75 -4.71 -19.76
CA GLN A 178 -26.55 -5.55 -19.60
C GLN A 178 -26.26 -5.97 -18.15
N CYS A 179 -26.85 -5.30 -17.15
CA CYS A 179 -26.57 -5.65 -15.76
C CYS A 179 -27.65 -6.55 -15.16
N PRO A 180 -27.33 -7.79 -14.77
CA PRO A 180 -28.31 -8.73 -14.22
C PRO A 180 -28.90 -8.32 -12.87
N ILE A 181 -28.18 -7.47 -12.10
CA ILE A 181 -28.64 -7.00 -10.78
C ILE A 181 -29.19 -5.56 -10.82
N ARG A 182 -29.46 -5.00 -11.99
CA ARG A 182 -29.86 -3.59 -12.14
C ARG A 182 -31.03 -3.18 -11.22
N LEU A 183 -32.00 -4.03 -11.04
CA LEU A 183 -33.19 -3.74 -10.22
C LEU A 183 -32.89 -3.63 -8.72
N PHE A 184 -31.79 -4.23 -8.26
CA PHE A 184 -31.37 -4.23 -6.86
C PHE A 184 -30.17 -3.29 -6.61
N CYS A 185 -29.57 -2.73 -7.66
CA CYS A 185 -28.36 -1.93 -7.56
C CYS A 185 -28.67 -0.45 -7.36
N GLU A 186 -28.36 0.07 -6.18
CA GLU A 186 -28.60 1.49 -5.87
C GLU A 186 -27.81 2.44 -6.79
N ALA A 187 -26.58 2.06 -7.22
CA ALA A 187 -25.82 2.85 -8.17
C ALA A 187 -26.54 2.97 -9.52
N PHE A 188 -27.22 1.93 -9.94
CA PHE A 188 -28.03 1.93 -11.15
C PHE A 188 -29.26 2.85 -11.01
N LYS A 189 -30.01 2.73 -9.90
CA LYS A 189 -31.17 3.56 -9.59
C LYS A 189 -30.86 5.05 -9.48
N ASN A 190 -29.67 5.38 -8.98
CA ASN A 190 -29.22 6.76 -8.81
C ASN A 190 -28.64 7.40 -10.08
N THR A 191 -28.51 6.64 -11.17
CA THR A 191 -28.00 7.17 -12.44
C THR A 191 -29.07 8.01 -13.12
N PRO A 192 -28.79 9.28 -13.48
CA PRO A 192 -29.83 10.20 -14.02
C PRO A 192 -30.60 9.66 -15.20
N GLN A 193 -29.93 8.90 -16.07
CA GLN A 193 -30.56 8.30 -17.28
C GLN A 193 -31.54 7.17 -16.95
N ASN A 194 -31.57 6.67 -15.72
CA ASN A 194 -32.39 5.54 -15.30
C ASN A 194 -33.56 5.95 -14.40
N LYS A 195 -33.66 7.24 -14.03
CA LYS A 195 -34.77 7.78 -13.21
C LYS A 195 -36.09 7.92 -13.93
N GLU A 196 -36.11 7.74 -15.25
CA GLU A 196 -37.32 7.86 -16.09
C GLU A 196 -38.04 6.52 -16.37
N ILE A 197 -37.62 5.44 -15.65
CA ILE A 197 -38.06 4.06 -15.96
C ILE A 197 -38.85 3.43 -14.79
N ASP A 198 -39.28 4.22 -13.82
CA ASP A 198 -40.24 3.79 -12.78
C ASP A 198 -41.69 4.03 -13.16
#